data_ae0f8ed25bbf5b67b774ea2af1cab156
#
_entry.id   ae0f8ed25bbf5b67b774ea2af1cab156
#
_cell.length_a   1.000
_cell.length_b   1.000
_cell.length_c   1.000
_cell.angle_alpha   90.00
_cell.angle_beta   90.00
_cell.angle_gamma   90.00
#
_symmetry.space_group_name_H-M   'P 1'
#
loop_
_entity.id
_entity.type
_entity.pdbx_description
1 polymer ?
#
loop_
_entity_poly.entity_id
_entity_poly.type
_entity_poly.pdbx_seq_one_letter_code
_entity_poly.pdbx_strand_id
1 'polypeptide(L)'
;MESTVAATGVAPALPVYASWGSRVWASTLDAIFNVLLLIPVGIILGLAKPDLANWAGLVLSLVYFTLGHGGATGQTWGKKIAGIRVVHDSGAPLGYVRALMRWAVAIGLTILLIIPNLIDVLWPLWDSKKQALRDKAVGSIVIRA
;
A
#
# COMPACT_ATOMS: atom_id res chain seq x y z
N MET A 1 -11.00 52.14 -6.79
CA MET A 1 -11.89 51.17 -6.12
C MET A 1 -11.30 49.79 -6.37
N GLU A 2 -10.39 49.38 -5.49
CA GLU A 2 -9.82 48.02 -5.49
C GLU A 2 -10.74 47.13 -4.68
N SER A 3 -11.44 46.25 -5.36
CA SER A 3 -12.21 45.19 -4.72
C SER A 3 -11.25 44.07 -4.29
N THR A 4 -10.87 44.12 -3.02
CA THR A 4 -10.18 43.04 -2.31
C THR A 4 -11.09 41.81 -2.31
N VAL A 5 -10.87 40.89 -3.21
CA VAL A 5 -11.46 39.54 -3.14
C VAL A 5 -10.78 38.83 -1.97
N ALA A 6 -11.45 38.84 -0.83
CA ALA A 6 -11.08 38.00 0.31
C ALA A 6 -11.12 36.55 -0.13
N ALA A 7 -9.94 35.95 -0.28
CA ALA A 7 -9.80 34.50 -0.42
C ALA A 7 -10.37 33.86 0.84
N THR A 8 -11.57 33.29 0.75
CA THR A 8 -12.14 32.44 1.78
C THR A 8 -11.23 31.23 1.95
N GLY A 9 -10.30 31.34 2.88
CA GLY A 9 -9.41 30.29 3.30
C GLY A 9 -10.20 29.15 3.96
N VAL A 10 -10.84 28.31 3.14
CA VAL A 10 -11.35 27.04 3.63
C VAL A 10 -10.13 26.21 3.96
N ALA A 11 -9.86 26.01 5.25
CA ALA A 11 -8.82 25.13 5.71
C ALA A 11 -9.00 23.75 5.01
N PRO A 12 -7.92 23.16 4.47
CA PRO A 12 -8.04 21.86 3.81
C PRO A 12 -8.65 20.85 4.79
N ALA A 13 -9.73 20.19 4.38
CA ALA A 13 -10.39 19.21 5.20
C ALA A 13 -9.37 18.12 5.62
N LEU A 14 -9.34 17.83 6.92
CA LEU A 14 -8.43 16.83 7.45
C LEU A 14 -8.66 15.48 6.74
N PRO A 15 -7.60 14.76 6.37
CA PRO A 15 -7.73 13.50 5.66
C PRO A 15 -8.47 12.47 6.52
N VAL A 16 -9.47 11.81 5.96
CA VAL A 16 -10.17 10.73 6.64
C VAL A 16 -9.33 9.45 6.52
N TYR A 17 -8.68 9.07 7.60
CA TYR A 17 -7.85 7.87 7.63
C TYR A 17 -8.68 6.60 7.40
N ALA A 18 -8.13 5.67 6.62
CA ALA A 18 -8.73 4.36 6.38
C ALA A 18 -8.79 3.55 7.69
N SER A 19 -9.93 2.93 7.96
CA SER A 19 -10.09 2.04 9.11
C SER A 19 -9.19 0.80 8.99
N TRP A 20 -8.88 0.17 10.11
CA TRP A 20 -8.13 -1.10 10.12
C TRP A 20 -8.84 -2.17 9.28
N GLY A 21 -10.16 -2.31 9.43
CA GLY A 21 -10.95 -3.29 8.66
C GLY A 21 -10.88 -3.08 7.15
N SER A 22 -10.96 -1.82 6.66
CA SER A 22 -10.82 -1.52 5.23
C SER A 22 -9.41 -1.83 4.70
N ARG A 23 -8.38 -1.67 5.52
CA ARG A 23 -6.99 -2.04 5.18
C ARG A 23 -6.81 -3.56 5.09
N VAL A 24 -7.35 -4.31 6.08
CA VAL A 24 -7.32 -5.77 6.07
C VAL A 24 -8.07 -6.29 4.85
N TRP A 25 -9.28 -5.79 4.60
CA TRP A 25 -10.06 -6.17 3.43
C TRP A 25 -9.31 -5.91 2.11
N ALA A 26 -8.76 -4.71 1.95
CA ALA A 26 -7.95 -4.38 0.78
C ALA A 26 -6.74 -5.31 0.62
N SER A 27 -6.03 -5.61 1.71
CA SER A 27 -4.87 -6.50 1.68
C SER A 27 -5.25 -7.94 1.36
N THR A 28 -6.39 -8.42 1.82
CA THR A 28 -6.94 -9.75 1.47
C THR A 28 -7.25 -9.83 -0.02
N LEU A 29 -7.90 -8.81 -0.57
CA LEU A 29 -8.17 -8.72 -2.00
C LEU A 29 -6.87 -8.67 -2.82
N ASP A 30 -5.90 -7.85 -2.40
CA ASP A 30 -4.59 -7.78 -3.05
C ASP A 30 -3.87 -9.14 -3.02
N ALA A 31 -3.97 -9.88 -1.90
CA ALA A 31 -3.40 -11.22 -1.79
C ALA A 31 -4.07 -12.20 -2.77
N ILE A 32 -5.39 -12.20 -2.86
CA ILE A 32 -6.14 -13.02 -3.83
C ILE A 32 -5.71 -12.69 -5.26
N PHE A 33 -5.64 -11.39 -5.62
CA PHE A 33 -5.19 -10.98 -6.95
C PHE A 33 -3.76 -11.43 -7.25
N ASN A 34 -2.84 -11.31 -6.29
CA ASN A 34 -1.47 -11.80 -6.45
C ASN A 34 -1.43 -13.31 -6.67
N VAL A 35 -2.19 -14.09 -5.88
CA VAL A 35 -2.27 -15.55 -6.06
C VAL A 35 -2.79 -15.88 -7.46
N LEU A 36 -3.87 -15.23 -7.92
CA LEU A 36 -4.42 -15.48 -9.25
C LEU A 36 -3.44 -15.13 -10.39
N LEU A 37 -2.63 -14.07 -10.22
CA LEU A 37 -1.58 -13.73 -11.17
C LEU A 37 -0.42 -14.74 -11.16
N LEU A 38 -0.14 -15.35 -10.00
CA LEU A 38 0.96 -16.29 -9.82
C LEU A 38 0.64 -17.70 -10.26
N ILE A 39 -0.64 -18.09 -10.30
CA ILE A 39 -1.03 -19.45 -10.72
C ILE A 39 -0.48 -19.80 -12.10
N PRO A 40 -0.73 -19.03 -13.19
CA PRO A 40 -0.20 -19.37 -14.51
C PRO A 40 1.34 -19.36 -14.55
N VAL A 41 1.97 -18.43 -13.84
CA VAL A 41 3.44 -18.36 -13.74
C VAL A 41 3.99 -19.61 -13.01
N GLY A 42 3.34 -19.98 -11.91
CA GLY A 42 3.70 -21.17 -11.13
C GLY A 42 3.54 -22.47 -11.93
N ILE A 43 2.48 -22.59 -12.73
CA ILE A 43 2.26 -23.76 -13.59
C ILE A 43 3.34 -23.81 -14.69
N ILE A 44 3.57 -22.72 -15.41
CA ILE A 44 4.49 -22.70 -16.56
C ILE A 44 5.94 -22.86 -16.12
N LEU A 45 6.37 -22.16 -15.07
CA LEU A 45 7.76 -22.14 -14.61
C LEU A 45 8.02 -23.20 -13.53
N GLY A 46 7.06 -23.50 -12.68
CA GLY A 46 7.23 -24.37 -11.53
C GLY A 46 7.48 -25.83 -11.90
N LEU A 47 6.90 -26.32 -13.01
CA LEU A 47 7.14 -27.64 -13.54
C LEU A 47 8.55 -27.79 -14.11
N ALA A 48 9.15 -26.72 -14.63
CA ALA A 48 10.46 -26.74 -15.27
C ALA A 48 11.59 -26.30 -14.33
N LYS A 49 11.35 -25.25 -13.55
CA LYS A 49 12.36 -24.60 -12.67
C LYS A 49 11.67 -23.94 -11.46
N PRO A 50 11.47 -24.66 -10.34
CA PRO A 50 10.79 -24.15 -9.14
C PRO A 50 11.41 -22.87 -8.57
N ASP A 51 12.73 -22.75 -8.55
CA ASP A 51 13.43 -21.56 -8.06
C ASP A 51 13.09 -20.32 -8.89
N LEU A 52 12.99 -20.48 -10.23
CA LEU A 52 12.60 -19.39 -11.11
C LEU A 52 11.15 -18.94 -10.87
N ALA A 53 10.25 -19.87 -10.54
CA ALA A 53 8.86 -19.54 -10.19
C ALA A 53 8.79 -18.68 -8.92
N ASN A 54 9.58 -18.97 -7.90
CA ASN A 54 9.65 -18.18 -6.67
C ASN A 54 10.16 -16.75 -6.93
N TRP A 55 11.24 -16.61 -7.71
CA TRP A 55 11.77 -15.29 -8.10
C TRP A 55 10.78 -14.50 -8.96
N ALA A 56 10.11 -15.14 -9.90
CA ALA A 56 9.08 -14.50 -10.72
C ALA A 56 7.92 -13.99 -9.85
N GLY A 57 7.52 -14.76 -8.84
CA GLY A 57 6.50 -14.34 -7.87
C GLY A 57 6.91 -13.09 -7.08
N LEU A 58 8.15 -13.07 -6.60
CA LEU A 58 8.67 -11.91 -5.87
C LEU A 58 8.70 -10.65 -6.77
N VAL A 59 9.17 -10.79 -8.01
CA VAL A 59 9.22 -9.67 -8.98
C VAL A 59 7.82 -9.18 -9.35
N LEU A 60 6.87 -10.08 -9.59
CA LEU A 60 5.48 -9.70 -9.86
C LEU A 60 4.85 -8.95 -8.68
N SER A 61 5.05 -9.43 -7.46
CA SER A 61 4.59 -8.74 -6.25
C SER A 61 5.21 -7.35 -6.12
N LEU A 62 6.53 -7.24 -6.34
CA LEU A 62 7.25 -5.97 -6.34
C LEU A 62 6.64 -4.98 -7.34
N VAL A 63 6.46 -5.40 -8.58
CA VAL A 63 5.91 -4.56 -9.66
C VAL A 63 4.47 -4.16 -9.33
N TYR A 64 3.63 -5.11 -8.94
CA TYR A 64 2.23 -4.87 -8.60
C TYR A 64 2.06 -3.82 -7.50
N PHE A 65 2.75 -3.98 -6.38
CA PHE A 65 2.62 -3.06 -5.25
C PHE A 65 3.32 -1.72 -5.49
N THR A 66 4.46 -1.71 -6.19
CA THR A 66 5.17 -0.47 -6.51
C THR A 66 4.37 0.39 -7.48
N LEU A 67 3.83 -0.18 -8.55
CA LEU A 67 3.00 0.55 -9.51
C LEU A 67 1.68 1.01 -8.88
N GLY A 68 1.01 0.13 -8.11
CA GLY A 68 -0.25 0.47 -7.45
C GLY A 68 -0.12 1.59 -6.42
N HIS A 69 0.87 1.54 -5.55
CA HIS A 69 1.05 2.54 -4.51
C HIS A 69 1.78 3.80 -4.99
N GLY A 70 2.70 3.66 -5.93
CA GLY A 70 3.53 4.77 -6.43
C GLY A 70 2.87 5.59 -7.53
N GLY A 71 1.84 5.06 -8.18
CA GLY A 71 1.09 5.75 -9.21
C GLY A 71 0.25 6.92 -8.69
N ALA A 72 -0.30 7.71 -9.61
CA ALA A 72 -1.07 8.91 -9.29
C ALA A 72 -2.30 8.64 -8.39
N THR A 73 -2.92 7.46 -8.51
CA THR A 73 -4.07 7.07 -7.69
C THR A 73 -3.68 6.57 -6.31
N GLY A 74 -2.46 6.06 -6.13
CA GLY A 74 -2.01 5.41 -4.89
C GLY A 74 -2.79 4.15 -4.54
N GLN A 75 -3.33 3.44 -5.53
CA GLN A 75 -4.25 2.32 -5.34
C GLN A 75 -3.78 1.07 -6.07
N THR A 76 -3.72 -0.04 -5.34
CA THR A 76 -3.77 -1.39 -5.89
C THR A 76 -5.22 -1.78 -6.20
N TRP A 77 -5.46 -2.89 -6.89
CA TRP A 77 -6.81 -3.37 -7.17
C TRP A 77 -7.64 -3.59 -5.90
N GLY A 78 -7.06 -4.25 -4.88
CA GLY A 78 -7.74 -4.45 -3.60
C GLY A 78 -8.08 -3.13 -2.90
N LYS A 79 -7.20 -2.15 -2.95
CA LYS A 79 -7.46 -0.82 -2.37
C LYS A 79 -8.49 -0.04 -3.14
N LYS A 80 -8.52 -0.18 -4.46
CA LYS A 80 -9.55 0.44 -5.30
C LYS A 80 -10.94 -0.09 -4.95
N ILE A 81 -11.09 -1.40 -4.80
CA ILE A 81 -12.34 -2.03 -4.39
C ILE A 81 -12.74 -1.63 -2.96
N ALA A 82 -11.76 -1.53 -2.06
CA ALA A 82 -12.00 -1.13 -0.66
C ALA A 82 -12.22 0.39 -0.47
N GLY A 83 -12.15 1.20 -1.54
CA GLY A 83 -12.34 2.66 -1.48
C GLY A 83 -11.28 3.39 -0.66
N ILE A 84 -10.03 2.91 -0.68
CA ILE A 84 -8.91 3.52 0.05
C ILE A 84 -7.71 3.72 -0.87
N ARG A 85 -6.82 4.65 -0.51
CA ARG A 85 -5.60 4.94 -1.26
C ARG A 85 -4.43 5.27 -0.35
N VAL A 86 -3.22 5.03 -0.84
CA VAL A 86 -1.96 5.39 -0.17
C VAL A 86 -1.47 6.72 -0.71
N VAL A 87 -1.16 7.63 0.20
CA VAL A 87 -0.55 8.92 -0.14
C VAL A 87 0.62 9.19 0.81
N HIS A 88 1.45 10.16 0.48
CA HIS A 88 2.41 10.72 1.42
C HIS A 88 1.65 11.45 2.55
N ASP A 89 2.26 11.61 3.71
CA ASP A 89 1.62 12.27 4.87
C ASP A 89 1.32 13.77 4.62
N SER A 90 1.98 14.38 3.63
CA SER A 90 1.63 15.72 3.11
C SER A 90 0.38 15.75 2.20
N GLY A 91 -0.24 14.60 1.91
CA GLY A 91 -1.35 14.48 0.95
C GLY A 91 -0.94 14.30 -0.52
N ALA A 92 0.33 14.47 -0.85
CA ALA A 92 0.85 14.27 -2.21
C ALA A 92 0.86 12.77 -2.60
N PRO A 93 0.92 12.44 -3.91
CA PRO A 93 1.17 11.07 -4.35
C PRO A 93 2.43 10.51 -3.71
N LEU A 94 2.41 9.21 -3.34
CA LEU A 94 3.53 8.60 -2.64
C LEU A 94 4.82 8.54 -3.48
N GLY A 95 4.68 8.31 -4.79
CA GLY A 95 5.78 8.12 -5.72
C GLY A 95 6.38 6.71 -5.67
N TYR A 96 7.01 6.31 -6.77
CA TYR A 96 7.48 4.93 -6.96
C TYR A 96 8.61 4.53 -6.00
N VAL A 97 9.53 5.44 -5.69
CA VAL A 97 10.65 5.15 -4.79
C VAL A 97 10.15 4.81 -3.38
N ARG A 98 9.25 5.62 -2.82
CA ARG A 98 8.66 5.33 -1.50
C ARG A 98 7.76 4.10 -1.52
N ALA A 99 7.05 3.86 -2.62
CA ALA A 99 6.25 2.65 -2.80
C ALA A 99 7.13 1.40 -2.82
N LEU A 100 8.28 1.45 -3.50
CA LEU A 100 9.29 0.39 -3.50
C LEU A 100 9.85 0.15 -2.09
N MET A 101 10.27 1.21 -1.39
CA MET A 101 10.76 1.11 -0.01
C MET A 101 9.69 0.52 0.92
N ARG A 102 8.43 0.92 0.76
CA ARG A 102 7.30 0.39 1.53
C ARG A 102 7.12 -1.11 1.32
N TRP A 103 7.23 -1.58 0.07
CA TRP A 103 7.19 -3.00 -0.25
C TRP A 103 8.39 -3.73 0.36
N ALA A 104 9.61 -3.18 0.23
CA ALA A 104 10.82 -3.77 0.79
C ALA A 104 10.74 -3.92 2.32
N VAL A 105 10.23 -2.91 3.02
CA VAL A 105 9.98 -2.99 4.48
C VAL A 105 8.97 -4.09 4.80
N ALA A 106 7.87 -4.19 4.05
CA ALA A 106 6.85 -5.22 4.28
C ALA A 106 7.42 -6.64 4.07
N ILE A 107 8.21 -6.85 3.03
CA ILE A 107 8.90 -8.12 2.79
C ILE A 107 9.94 -8.40 3.89
N GLY A 108 10.73 -7.39 4.27
CA GLY A 108 11.70 -7.52 5.36
C GLY A 108 11.05 -7.95 6.68
N LEU A 109 9.93 -7.35 7.04
CA LEU A 109 9.16 -7.73 8.24
C LEU A 109 8.59 -9.16 8.13
N THR A 110 8.21 -9.59 6.94
CA THR A 110 7.71 -10.95 6.70
C THR A 110 8.84 -11.99 6.81
N ILE A 111 10.05 -11.66 6.32
CA ILE A 111 11.22 -12.56 6.39
C ILE A 111 11.75 -12.63 7.82
N LEU A 112 11.74 -11.51 8.56
CA LEU A 112 12.30 -11.43 9.90
C LEU A 112 11.56 -12.24 10.95
N LEU A 113 10.27 -12.50 10.83
CA LEU A 113 9.47 -13.44 11.62
C LEU A 113 7.98 -13.05 11.56
N ILE A 114 7.11 -13.98 11.99
CA ILE A 114 5.65 -13.77 12.09
C ILE A 114 5.31 -12.60 13.02
N ILE A 115 6.04 -12.41 14.11
CA ILE A 115 5.75 -11.38 15.15
C ILE A 115 5.86 -9.95 14.60
N PRO A 116 6.96 -9.52 13.93
CA PRO A 116 7.03 -8.18 13.34
C PRO A 116 5.94 -7.90 12.32
N ASN A 117 5.56 -8.91 11.53
CA ASN A 117 4.49 -8.78 10.55
C ASN A 117 3.11 -8.60 11.24
N LEU A 118 2.83 -9.33 12.31
CA LEU A 118 1.62 -9.13 13.12
C LEU A 118 1.58 -7.73 13.75
N ILE A 119 2.70 -7.25 14.26
CA ILE A 119 2.81 -5.90 14.80
C ILE A 119 2.52 -4.86 13.71
N ASP A 120 3.08 -5.02 12.50
CA ASP A 120 2.83 -4.12 11.37
C ASP A 120 1.33 -4.05 11.01
N VAL A 121 0.66 -5.20 10.96
CA VAL A 121 -0.77 -5.29 10.63
C VAL A 121 -1.65 -4.70 11.73
N LEU A 122 -1.29 -4.89 13.00
CA LEU A 122 -2.10 -4.45 14.14
C LEU A 122 -1.82 -3.00 14.55
N TRP A 123 -0.65 -2.45 14.22
CA TRP A 123 -0.24 -1.10 14.64
C TRP A 123 -1.27 0.00 14.34
N PRO A 124 -2.00 -0.01 13.20
CA PRO A 124 -3.02 0.99 12.92
C PRO A 124 -4.20 1.04 13.89
N LEU A 125 -4.36 0.05 14.76
CA LEU A 125 -5.46 0.03 15.75
C LEU A 125 -5.28 1.13 16.80
N TRP A 126 -4.05 1.41 17.21
CA TRP A 126 -3.73 2.39 18.26
C TRP A 126 -2.96 3.61 17.76
N ASP A 127 -2.51 3.62 16.52
CA ASP A 127 -1.81 4.76 15.95
C ASP A 127 -2.78 5.90 15.60
N SER A 128 -2.42 7.13 15.95
CA SER A 128 -3.26 8.33 15.72
C SER A 128 -3.55 8.60 14.22
N LYS A 129 -2.57 8.34 13.36
CA LYS A 129 -2.69 8.45 11.90
C LYS A 129 -3.07 7.12 11.23
N LYS A 130 -3.39 6.09 12.03
CA LYS A 130 -3.70 4.73 11.55
C LYS A 130 -2.61 4.16 10.65
N GLN A 131 -1.32 4.47 10.92
CA GLN A 131 -0.18 4.02 10.14
C GLN A 131 0.28 2.63 10.60
N ALA A 132 0.60 1.75 9.64
CA ALA A 132 1.38 0.53 9.88
C ALA A 132 2.88 0.87 10.02
N LEU A 133 3.71 -0.06 10.48
CA LEU A 133 5.16 0.18 10.60
C LEU A 133 5.80 0.53 9.25
N ARG A 134 5.42 -0.19 8.19
CA ARG A 134 5.84 0.11 6.82
C ARG A 134 5.39 1.50 6.33
N ASP A 135 4.25 1.99 6.82
CA ASP A 135 3.76 3.33 6.49
C ASP A 135 4.63 4.40 7.14
N LYS A 136 4.98 4.19 8.42
CA LYS A 136 5.88 5.10 9.18
C LYS A 136 7.28 5.17 8.57
N ALA A 137 7.80 4.03 8.13
CA ALA A 137 9.15 3.95 7.54
C ALA A 137 9.32 4.85 6.29
N VAL A 138 8.25 5.12 5.56
CA VAL A 138 8.29 5.91 4.31
C VAL A 138 7.47 7.20 4.36
N GLY A 139 6.91 7.56 5.52
CA GLY A 139 6.05 8.74 5.68
C GLY A 139 4.78 8.66 4.85
N SER A 140 4.13 7.50 4.78
CA SER A 140 2.86 7.31 4.08
C SER A 140 1.68 7.19 5.03
N ILE A 141 0.50 7.57 4.54
CA ILE A 141 -0.78 7.35 5.20
C ILE A 141 -1.75 6.67 4.23
N VAL A 142 -2.73 5.99 4.76
CA VAL A 142 -3.82 5.43 3.96
C VAL A 142 -5.11 6.16 4.33
N ILE A 143 -5.75 6.73 3.32
CA ILE A 143 -6.96 7.53 3.46
C ILE A 143 -8.09 6.93 2.64
N ARG A 144 -9.31 7.36 2.89
CA ARG A 144 -10.44 7.07 2.01
C ARG A 144 -10.23 7.76 0.66
N ALA A 145 -10.59 7.06 -0.42
CA ALA A 145 -10.47 7.55 -1.80
C ALA A 145 -11.72 8.28 -2.22
#